data_37fcfd568b31791bdd401f603958d6c8
#
_entry.id   37fcfd568b31791bdd401f603958d6c8
#
_cell.length_a   1.000
_cell.length_b   1.000
_cell.length_c   1.000
_cell.angle_alpha   90.00
_cell.angle_beta   90.00
_cell.angle_gamma   90.00
#
_symmetry.space_group_name_H-M   'P 1'
#
loop_
_entity.id
_entity.type
_entity.pdbx_description
1 polymer ?
#
loop_
_entity_poly.entity_id
_entity_poly.type
_entity_poly.pdbx_seq_one_letter_code
_entity_poly.pdbx_strand_id
1 'polypeptide(L)'
;WSPFVKWDGENLVGKSWENVRILGVLQRIALCYFFASVIVFYGKTKGAYFVGMVILLLYWFACYALGADGDPYSLQGWFGNPIDIDILGVNHIYKGEGVPFDPEGFMSTPAAIVQVIFGFLVGQYIQLKGKNTDMLSGLLVAGLVLTFTGYCWDLVFPINKKIWTSSYTIYTTGLAILTIGV
;
A
#
# COMPACT_ATOMS: atom_id res chain seq x y z
N TRP A 1 -11.13 -12.72 -11.32
CA TRP A 1 -10.17 -13.38 -12.21
C TRP A 1 -10.85 -13.67 -13.53
N SER A 2 -10.53 -12.94 -14.56
CA SER A 2 -10.99 -13.23 -15.93
C SER A 2 -9.89 -14.06 -16.59
N PRO A 3 -10.08 -15.31 -16.95
CA PRO A 3 -9.05 -16.12 -17.59
C PRO A 3 -8.63 -15.46 -18.92
N PHE A 4 -7.36 -15.56 -19.28
CA PHE A 4 -6.83 -15.06 -20.57
C PHE A 4 -7.52 -15.73 -21.78
N VAL A 5 -8.17 -16.85 -21.55
CA VAL A 5 -8.86 -17.63 -22.55
C VAL A 5 -10.27 -17.92 -22.04
N LYS A 6 -11.28 -17.62 -22.83
CA LYS A 6 -12.69 -17.92 -22.53
C LYS A 6 -13.18 -18.95 -23.54
N TRP A 7 -13.96 -19.92 -23.06
CA TRP A 7 -14.64 -20.87 -23.90
C TRP A 7 -15.91 -20.22 -24.46
N ASP A 8 -16.03 -20.15 -25.78
CA ASP A 8 -17.19 -19.57 -26.46
C ASP A 8 -17.89 -20.66 -27.28
N GLY A 9 -18.57 -21.56 -26.54
CA GLY A 9 -19.34 -22.67 -27.09
C GLY A 9 -18.51 -23.78 -27.76
N GLU A 10 -17.78 -23.51 -28.81
CA GLU A 10 -16.97 -24.51 -29.56
C GLU A 10 -15.48 -24.16 -29.66
N ASN A 11 -15.08 -22.88 -29.39
CA ASN A 11 -13.71 -22.46 -29.59
C ASN A 11 -13.15 -21.75 -28.35
N LEU A 12 -11.84 -21.92 -28.14
CA LEU A 12 -11.04 -21.19 -27.18
C LEU A 12 -10.73 -19.80 -27.78
N VAL A 13 -11.40 -18.76 -27.29
CA VAL A 13 -11.16 -17.39 -27.73
C VAL A 13 -10.25 -16.68 -26.72
N GLY A 14 -9.13 -16.17 -27.21
CA GLY A 14 -8.22 -15.33 -26.40
C GLY A 14 -8.91 -14.01 -26.03
N LYS A 15 -8.71 -13.57 -24.79
CA LYS A 15 -9.20 -12.26 -24.36
C LYS A 15 -8.45 -11.17 -25.12
N SER A 16 -9.17 -10.22 -25.70
CA SER A 16 -8.56 -9.01 -26.28
C SER A 16 -7.76 -8.24 -25.23
N TRP A 17 -6.56 -7.81 -25.58
CA TRP A 17 -5.69 -6.99 -24.72
C TRP A 17 -6.30 -5.63 -24.37
N GLU A 18 -7.29 -5.18 -25.14
CA GLU A 18 -7.97 -3.87 -24.99
C GLU A 18 -8.60 -3.65 -23.61
N ASN A 19 -8.96 -4.75 -22.90
CA ASN A 19 -9.67 -4.68 -21.63
C ASN A 19 -8.97 -5.51 -20.53
N VAL A 20 -7.67 -5.76 -20.64
CA VAL A 20 -6.90 -6.47 -19.62
C VAL A 20 -6.45 -5.50 -18.54
N ARG A 21 -6.83 -5.73 -17.28
CA ARG A 21 -6.33 -4.99 -16.14
C ARG A 21 -4.81 -5.20 -16.02
N ILE A 22 -4.02 -4.12 -16.02
CA ILE A 22 -2.55 -4.17 -15.99
C ILE A 22 -2.06 -4.37 -14.57
N LEU A 23 -2.53 -3.56 -13.63
CA LEU A 23 -2.15 -3.67 -12.23
C LEU A 23 -3.19 -4.48 -11.46
N GLY A 24 -2.75 -5.57 -10.89
CA GLY A 24 -3.53 -6.37 -9.95
C GLY A 24 -2.73 -6.57 -8.67
N VAL A 25 -3.31 -7.31 -7.73
CA VAL A 25 -2.70 -7.57 -6.40
C VAL A 25 -1.29 -8.16 -6.52
N LEU A 26 -1.08 -9.15 -7.40
CA LEU A 26 0.22 -9.82 -7.55
C LEU A 26 1.29 -8.89 -8.14
N GLN A 27 0.93 -8.10 -9.16
CA GLN A 27 1.83 -7.11 -9.76
C GLN A 27 2.23 -6.04 -8.74
N ARG A 28 1.29 -5.56 -7.95
CA ARG A 28 1.57 -4.63 -6.86
C ARG A 28 2.49 -5.22 -5.80
N ILE A 29 2.26 -6.47 -5.37
CA ILE A 29 3.15 -7.16 -4.43
C ILE A 29 4.57 -7.23 -5.00
N ALA A 30 4.73 -7.59 -6.28
CA ALA A 30 6.03 -7.66 -6.94
C ALA A 30 6.72 -6.29 -6.98
N LEU A 31 6.01 -5.21 -7.35
CA LEU A 31 6.53 -3.85 -7.36
C LEU A 31 6.93 -3.40 -5.94
N CYS A 32 6.07 -3.60 -4.96
CA CYS A 32 6.36 -3.23 -3.58
C CYS A 32 7.60 -3.96 -3.04
N TYR A 33 7.69 -5.26 -3.30
CA TYR A 33 8.85 -6.06 -2.88
C TYR A 33 10.14 -5.60 -3.56
N PHE A 34 10.09 -5.34 -4.87
CA PHE A 34 11.25 -4.86 -5.63
C PHE A 34 11.76 -3.53 -5.07
N PHE A 35 10.92 -2.51 -4.97
CA PHE A 35 11.34 -1.20 -4.48
C PHE A 35 11.73 -1.21 -3.00
N ALA A 36 11.01 -1.94 -2.16
CA ALA A 36 11.38 -2.11 -0.75
C ALA A 36 12.76 -2.77 -0.62
N SER A 37 13.06 -3.81 -1.43
CA SER A 37 14.36 -4.48 -1.43
C SER A 37 15.48 -3.54 -1.84
N VAL A 38 15.28 -2.72 -2.87
CA VAL A 38 16.25 -1.70 -3.31
C VAL A 38 16.50 -0.67 -2.21
N ILE A 39 15.43 -0.13 -1.59
CA ILE A 39 15.53 0.85 -0.50
C ILE A 39 16.30 0.26 0.70
N VAL A 40 15.97 -0.97 1.09
CA VAL A 40 16.65 -1.66 2.20
C VAL A 40 18.10 -1.97 1.88
N PHE A 41 18.40 -2.40 0.65
CA PHE A 41 19.76 -2.72 0.23
C PHE A 41 20.70 -1.52 0.33
N TYR A 42 20.30 -0.37 -0.21
CA TYR A 42 21.12 0.84 -0.19
C TYR A 42 21.01 1.63 1.13
N GLY A 43 19.81 1.75 1.68
CA GLY A 43 19.51 2.55 2.87
C GLY A 43 19.86 1.83 4.19
N LYS A 44 20.04 0.50 4.15
CA LYS A 44 20.13 -0.33 5.34
C LYS A 44 18.93 -0.04 6.28
N THR A 45 18.97 -0.52 7.51
CA THR A 45 17.88 -0.38 8.49
C THR A 45 17.47 1.07 8.76
N LYS A 46 18.45 1.94 9.04
CA LYS A 46 18.18 3.36 9.38
C LYS A 46 17.69 4.16 8.18
N GLY A 47 18.32 3.97 7.01
CA GLY A 47 17.91 4.65 5.78
C GLY A 47 16.54 4.19 5.30
N ALA A 48 16.24 2.89 5.36
CA ALA A 48 14.93 2.35 5.00
C ALA A 48 13.81 2.92 5.88
N TYR A 49 14.05 3.00 7.20
CA TYR A 49 13.10 3.66 8.12
C TYR A 49 12.88 5.13 7.75
N PHE A 50 13.97 5.88 7.54
CA PHE A 50 13.88 7.30 7.19
C PHE A 50 13.15 7.52 5.85
N VAL A 51 13.51 6.77 4.81
CA VAL A 51 12.85 6.83 3.49
C VAL A 51 11.37 6.47 3.62
N GLY A 52 11.03 5.44 4.39
CA GLY A 52 9.64 5.07 4.65
C GLY A 52 8.84 6.21 5.27
N MET A 53 9.39 6.88 6.30
CA MET A 53 8.71 8.01 6.94
C MET A 53 8.55 9.19 5.97
N VAL A 54 9.57 9.50 5.18
CA VAL A 54 9.50 10.56 4.16
C VAL A 54 8.43 10.25 3.12
N ILE A 55 8.35 9.01 2.63
CA ILE A 55 7.32 8.59 1.66
C ILE A 55 5.92 8.80 2.24
N LEU A 56 5.67 8.38 3.49
CA LEU A 56 4.35 8.55 4.12
C LEU A 56 3.95 10.00 4.28
N LEU A 57 4.88 10.86 4.67
CA LEU A 57 4.63 12.31 4.82
C LEU A 57 4.40 12.99 3.47
N LEU A 58 5.22 12.67 2.46
CA LEU A 58 5.05 13.20 1.11
C LEU A 58 3.74 12.72 0.47
N TYR A 59 3.37 11.47 0.70
CA TYR A 59 2.10 10.93 0.22
C TYR A 59 0.89 11.64 0.85
N TRP A 60 0.93 11.84 2.17
CA TRP A 60 -0.10 12.62 2.85
C TRP A 60 -0.19 14.05 2.30
N PHE A 61 0.97 14.72 2.18
CA PHE A 61 1.03 16.07 1.62
C PHE A 61 0.50 16.12 0.19
N ALA A 62 0.86 15.15 -0.66
CA ALA A 62 0.35 15.06 -2.03
C ALA A 62 -1.18 14.86 -2.06
N CYS A 63 -1.72 13.98 -1.22
CA CYS A 63 -3.17 13.80 -1.12
C CYS A 63 -3.88 15.10 -0.70
N TYR A 64 -3.31 15.87 0.23
CA TYR A 64 -3.86 17.13 0.70
C TYR A 64 -3.75 18.25 -0.35
N ALA A 65 -2.58 18.39 -0.96
CA ALA A 65 -2.26 19.54 -1.82
C ALA A 65 -2.78 19.38 -3.27
N LEU A 66 -2.91 18.14 -3.76
CA LEU A 66 -3.30 17.83 -5.13
C LEU A 66 -4.68 17.17 -5.23
N GLY A 67 -5.30 16.85 -4.11
CA GLY A 67 -6.67 16.33 -4.07
C GLY A 67 -7.70 17.39 -4.44
N ALA A 68 -8.91 16.95 -4.79
CA ALA A 68 -10.00 17.85 -5.14
C ALA A 68 -10.47 18.68 -3.95
N ASP A 69 -10.88 19.91 -4.21
CA ASP A 69 -11.43 20.81 -3.20
C ASP A 69 -12.65 20.19 -2.50
N GLY A 70 -12.61 20.17 -1.19
CA GLY A 70 -13.71 19.71 -0.33
C GLY A 70 -13.67 18.24 0.07
N ASP A 71 -13.12 17.32 -0.74
CA ASP A 71 -13.01 15.90 -0.38
C ASP A 71 -11.80 15.20 -1.05
N PRO A 72 -10.57 15.60 -0.65
CA PRO A 72 -9.34 15.09 -1.25
C PRO A 72 -9.04 13.60 -0.94
N TYR A 73 -9.80 12.99 -0.03
CA TYR A 73 -9.58 11.62 0.45
C TYR A 73 -10.64 10.63 -0.02
N SER A 74 -11.60 11.08 -0.84
CA SER A 74 -12.57 10.20 -1.53
C SER A 74 -11.94 9.52 -2.75
N LEU A 75 -12.62 8.50 -3.28
CA LEU A 75 -12.16 7.81 -4.49
C LEU A 75 -12.14 8.71 -5.73
N GLN A 76 -13.05 9.69 -5.78
CA GLN A 76 -13.18 10.62 -6.90
C GLN A 76 -12.27 11.84 -6.74
N GLY A 77 -12.11 12.34 -5.51
CA GLY A 77 -11.30 13.52 -5.21
C GLY A 77 -9.82 13.22 -4.97
N TRP A 78 -9.44 11.95 -4.85
CA TRP A 78 -8.05 11.57 -4.66
C TRP A 78 -7.21 11.85 -5.91
N PHE A 79 -6.09 12.56 -5.71
CA PHE A 79 -5.21 13.02 -6.80
C PHE A 79 -4.65 11.90 -7.68
N GLY A 80 -4.50 10.70 -7.13
CA GLY A 80 -3.89 9.57 -7.84
C GLY A 80 -4.80 8.97 -8.90
N ASN A 81 -6.13 9.13 -8.80
CA ASN A 81 -7.05 8.53 -9.74
C ASN A 81 -6.89 9.05 -11.18
N PRO A 82 -6.88 10.37 -11.46
CA PRO A 82 -6.64 10.87 -12.80
C PRO A 82 -5.26 10.48 -13.33
N ILE A 83 -4.23 10.47 -12.51
CA ILE A 83 -2.87 10.08 -12.92
C ILE A 83 -2.83 8.59 -13.31
N ASP A 84 -3.44 7.73 -12.51
CA ASP A 84 -3.50 6.29 -12.81
C ASP A 84 -4.32 6.03 -14.09
N ILE A 85 -5.39 6.79 -14.33
CA ILE A 85 -6.19 6.72 -15.58
C ILE A 85 -5.34 7.15 -16.77
N ASP A 86 -4.59 8.23 -16.67
CA ASP A 86 -3.75 8.75 -17.76
C ASP A 86 -2.60 7.78 -18.11
N ILE A 87 -2.00 7.12 -17.11
CA ILE A 87 -0.89 6.18 -17.31
C ILE A 87 -1.38 4.83 -17.84
N LEU A 88 -2.43 4.28 -17.23
CA LEU A 88 -2.89 2.92 -17.52
C LEU A 88 -3.94 2.87 -18.62
N GLY A 89 -4.72 3.92 -18.77
CA GLY A 89 -5.92 3.96 -19.62
C GLY A 89 -7.15 3.39 -18.92
N VAL A 90 -8.32 4.00 -19.18
CA VAL A 90 -9.62 3.64 -18.56
C VAL A 90 -9.98 2.16 -18.76
N ASN A 91 -9.54 1.54 -19.85
CA ASN A 91 -9.85 0.16 -20.16
C ASN A 91 -9.02 -0.85 -19.37
N HIS A 92 -7.90 -0.44 -18.81
CA HIS A 92 -6.94 -1.28 -18.10
C HIS A 92 -7.00 -1.12 -16.58
N ILE A 93 -7.95 -0.30 -16.07
CA ILE A 93 -8.20 -0.03 -14.66
C ILE A 93 -9.35 -0.89 -14.14
N TYR A 94 -9.34 -1.16 -12.84
CA TYR A 94 -10.43 -1.83 -12.14
C TYR A 94 -11.72 -0.98 -12.15
N LYS A 95 -12.87 -1.63 -12.42
CA LYS A 95 -14.18 -0.96 -12.52
C LYS A 95 -15.19 -1.44 -11.47
N GLY A 96 -14.74 -2.21 -10.49
CA GLY A 96 -15.63 -2.82 -9.48
C GLY A 96 -16.11 -1.88 -8.38
N GLU A 97 -15.59 -0.63 -8.34
CA GLU A 97 -15.96 0.38 -7.33
C GLU A 97 -17.09 1.34 -7.80
N GLY A 98 -17.70 1.05 -8.94
CA GLY A 98 -18.73 1.91 -9.55
C GLY A 98 -18.17 3.11 -10.33
N VAL A 99 -16.89 3.38 -10.19
CA VAL A 99 -16.10 4.36 -10.95
C VAL A 99 -14.81 3.71 -11.42
N PRO A 100 -14.18 4.20 -12.51
CA PRO A 100 -12.84 3.75 -12.90
C PRO A 100 -11.83 4.15 -11.82
N PHE A 101 -11.46 3.20 -10.99
CA PHE A 101 -10.54 3.41 -9.85
C PHE A 101 -9.79 2.12 -9.58
N ASP A 102 -8.45 2.18 -9.54
CA ASP A 102 -7.64 1.02 -9.23
C ASP A 102 -7.03 1.12 -7.82
N PRO A 103 -7.53 0.32 -6.84
CA PRO A 103 -6.95 0.28 -5.51
C PRO A 103 -5.46 -0.13 -5.52
N GLU A 104 -5.04 -0.89 -6.52
CA GLU A 104 -3.67 -1.33 -6.76
C GLU A 104 -2.91 -0.43 -7.75
N GLY A 105 -3.37 0.80 -7.98
CA GLY A 105 -2.77 1.78 -8.87
C GLY A 105 -1.34 2.20 -8.49
N PHE A 106 -0.66 2.89 -9.41
CA PHE A 106 0.70 3.37 -9.19
C PHE A 106 0.78 4.37 -8.06
N MET A 107 -0.18 5.29 -7.97
CA MET A 107 -0.13 6.38 -6.99
C MET A 107 -0.36 5.92 -5.56
N SER A 108 -1.05 4.81 -5.31
CA SER A 108 -1.21 4.21 -3.99
C SER A 108 -0.04 3.28 -3.60
N THR A 109 0.77 2.85 -4.57
CA THR A 109 1.89 1.91 -4.38
C THR A 109 3.00 2.43 -3.45
N PRO A 110 3.39 3.72 -3.42
CA PRO A 110 4.41 4.21 -2.50
C PRO A 110 4.13 3.91 -1.02
N ALA A 111 2.90 4.14 -0.56
CA ALA A 111 2.52 3.82 0.82
C ALA A 111 2.54 2.30 1.09
N ALA A 112 2.20 1.48 0.10
CA ALA A 112 2.30 0.03 0.21
C ALA A 112 3.77 -0.48 0.25
N ILE A 113 4.70 0.17 -0.44
CA ILE A 113 6.14 -0.11 -0.33
C ILE A 113 6.61 0.08 1.11
N VAL A 114 6.16 1.14 1.78
CA VAL A 114 6.52 1.40 3.18
C VAL A 114 6.02 0.29 4.11
N GLN A 115 4.83 -0.26 3.85
CA GLN A 115 4.33 -1.39 4.63
C GLN A 115 5.23 -2.62 4.52
N VAL A 116 5.79 -2.90 3.33
CA VAL A 116 6.77 -3.98 3.13
C VAL A 116 8.08 -3.66 3.87
N ILE A 117 8.56 -2.41 3.82
CA ILE A 117 9.75 -1.98 4.56
C ILE A 117 9.55 -2.21 6.06
N PHE A 118 8.42 -1.81 6.63
CA PHE A 118 8.14 -2.03 8.05
C PHE A 118 8.08 -3.51 8.40
N GLY A 119 7.48 -4.34 7.55
CA GLY A 119 7.49 -5.79 7.72
C GLY A 119 8.91 -6.36 7.77
N PHE A 120 9.80 -5.89 6.89
CA PHE A 120 11.22 -6.26 6.90
C PHE A 120 11.91 -5.82 8.21
N LEU A 121 11.70 -4.58 8.66
CA LEU A 121 12.31 -4.06 9.89
C LEU A 121 11.88 -4.85 11.13
N VAL A 122 10.61 -5.23 11.20
CA VAL A 122 10.07 -6.09 12.26
C VAL A 122 10.71 -7.46 12.22
N GLY A 123 10.79 -8.09 11.05
CA GLY A 123 11.45 -9.38 10.87
C GLY A 123 12.92 -9.34 11.28
N GLN A 124 13.65 -8.30 10.89
CA GLN A 124 15.04 -8.07 11.29
C GLN A 124 15.18 -7.90 12.82
N TYR A 125 14.29 -7.14 13.45
CA TYR A 125 14.28 -6.97 14.90
C TYR A 125 14.11 -8.31 15.63
N ILE A 126 13.15 -9.13 15.19
CA ILE A 126 12.92 -10.46 15.77
C ILE A 126 14.16 -11.36 15.62
N GLN A 127 14.79 -11.36 14.45
CA GLN A 127 15.99 -12.17 14.21
C GLN A 127 17.19 -11.74 15.05
N LEU A 128 17.38 -10.42 15.21
CA LEU A 128 18.50 -9.89 15.98
C LEU A 128 18.35 -10.08 17.50
N LYS A 129 17.15 -9.94 18.01
CA LYS A 129 16.87 -10.07 19.45
C LYS A 129 16.73 -11.51 19.91
N GLY A 130 16.32 -12.41 18.99
CA GLY A 130 15.98 -13.79 19.34
C GLY A 130 14.69 -13.88 20.16
N LYS A 131 14.27 -15.10 20.47
CA LYS A 131 13.00 -15.37 21.18
C LYS A 131 13.19 -15.15 22.68
N ASN A 132 12.89 -13.97 23.16
CA ASN A 132 12.93 -13.61 24.59
C ASN A 132 11.84 -12.58 24.94
N THR A 133 11.64 -12.36 26.25
CA THR A 133 10.64 -11.44 26.78
C THR A 133 10.90 -9.99 26.35
N ASP A 134 12.16 -9.58 26.20
CA ASP A 134 12.51 -8.22 25.76
C ASP A 134 12.10 -7.98 24.30
N MET A 135 12.29 -8.97 23.45
CA MET A 135 11.81 -8.91 22.05
C MET A 135 10.30 -8.77 22.01
N LEU A 136 9.58 -9.61 22.78
CA LEU A 136 8.13 -9.59 22.85
C LEU A 136 7.60 -8.25 23.37
N SER A 137 8.13 -7.76 24.49
CA SER A 137 7.73 -6.46 25.04
C SER A 137 8.01 -5.31 24.07
N GLY A 138 9.14 -5.34 23.37
CA GLY A 138 9.46 -4.36 22.33
C GLY A 138 8.47 -4.37 21.15
N LEU A 139 8.05 -5.55 20.70
CA LEU A 139 7.00 -5.66 19.66
C LEU A 139 5.67 -5.12 20.14
N LEU A 140 5.24 -5.49 21.35
CA LEU A 140 3.96 -5.01 21.89
C LEU A 140 3.94 -3.48 22.06
N VAL A 141 5.03 -2.90 22.59
CA VAL A 141 5.15 -1.45 22.72
C VAL A 141 5.16 -0.77 21.34
N ALA A 142 5.97 -1.26 20.40
CA ALA A 142 6.02 -0.70 19.05
C ALA A 142 4.66 -0.81 18.34
N GLY A 143 4.01 -1.97 18.45
CA GLY A 143 2.67 -2.19 17.88
C GLY A 143 1.61 -1.25 18.46
N LEU A 144 1.60 -1.06 19.78
CA LEU A 144 0.69 -0.11 20.46
C LEU A 144 0.95 1.32 20.00
N VAL A 145 2.22 1.76 19.99
CA VAL A 145 2.59 3.12 19.56
C VAL A 145 2.17 3.38 18.10
N LEU A 146 2.44 2.43 17.19
CA LEU A 146 2.06 2.59 15.79
C LEU A 146 0.54 2.59 15.60
N THR A 147 -0.17 1.70 16.28
CA THR A 147 -1.64 1.64 16.23
C THR A 147 -2.25 2.95 16.73
N PHE A 148 -1.77 3.45 17.88
CA PHE A 148 -2.23 4.72 18.44
C PHE A 148 -1.90 5.90 17.54
N THR A 149 -0.68 5.95 16.98
CA THR A 149 -0.26 7.00 16.04
C THR A 149 -1.13 6.98 14.78
N GLY A 150 -1.39 5.81 14.20
CA GLY A 150 -2.26 5.68 13.02
C GLY A 150 -3.69 6.11 13.31
N TYR A 151 -4.22 5.76 14.49
CA TYR A 151 -5.53 6.20 14.95
C TYR A 151 -5.62 7.72 15.17
N CYS A 152 -4.61 8.33 15.78
CA CYS A 152 -4.55 9.79 15.91
C CYS A 152 -4.41 10.49 14.55
N TRP A 153 -3.67 9.88 13.62
CA TRP A 153 -3.52 10.43 12.27
C TRP A 153 -4.82 10.37 11.45
N ASP A 154 -5.71 9.43 11.76
CA ASP A 154 -7.05 9.33 11.16
C ASP A 154 -7.87 10.63 11.28
N LEU A 155 -7.65 11.42 12.33
CA LEU A 155 -8.33 12.70 12.55
C LEU A 155 -8.07 13.74 11.44
N VAL A 156 -6.94 13.65 10.75
CA VAL A 156 -6.53 14.59 9.69
C VAL A 156 -6.30 13.92 8.34
N PHE A 157 -6.07 12.61 8.33
CA PHE A 157 -5.90 11.79 7.15
C PHE A 157 -6.63 10.46 7.36
N PRO A 158 -7.88 10.33 6.92
CA PRO A 158 -8.73 9.17 7.20
C PRO A 158 -8.08 7.83 6.86
N ILE A 159 -8.27 6.84 7.71
CA ILE A 159 -7.85 5.46 7.46
C ILE A 159 -8.65 4.91 6.28
N ASN A 160 -8.04 4.87 5.10
CA ASN A 160 -8.69 4.41 3.88
C ASN A 160 -7.82 3.38 3.14
N LYS A 161 -8.31 2.14 3.14
CA LYS A 161 -7.65 1.02 2.45
C LYS A 161 -7.62 1.21 0.92
N LYS A 162 -8.65 1.84 0.33
CA LYS A 162 -8.79 1.92 -1.12
C LYS A 162 -7.73 2.80 -1.77
N ILE A 163 -7.43 3.93 -1.15
CA ILE A 163 -6.34 4.83 -1.57
C ILE A 163 -5.03 4.58 -0.80
N TRP A 164 -5.00 3.60 0.11
CA TRP A 164 -3.84 3.18 0.89
C TRP A 164 -3.16 4.32 1.66
N THR A 165 -3.96 5.03 2.47
CA THR A 165 -3.49 6.20 3.22
C THR A 165 -2.32 5.89 4.16
N SER A 166 -1.52 6.91 4.48
CA SER A 166 -0.40 6.76 5.42
C SER A 166 -0.87 6.37 6.82
N SER A 167 -2.01 6.92 7.27
CA SER A 167 -2.69 6.52 8.51
C SER A 167 -3.06 5.04 8.49
N TYR A 168 -3.65 4.54 7.38
CA TYR A 168 -3.95 3.13 7.18
C TYR A 168 -2.70 2.26 7.26
N THR A 169 -1.62 2.66 6.60
CA THR A 169 -0.34 1.94 6.59
C THR A 169 0.23 1.80 7.99
N ILE A 170 0.30 2.88 8.77
CA ILE A 170 0.81 2.88 10.15
C ILE A 170 -0.11 2.08 11.07
N TYR A 171 -1.42 2.31 10.99
CA TYR A 171 -2.41 1.64 11.82
C TYR A 171 -2.39 0.12 11.63
N THR A 172 -2.46 -0.35 10.39
CA THR A 172 -2.48 -1.79 10.09
C THR A 172 -1.13 -2.46 10.36
N THR A 173 -0.02 -1.74 10.19
CA THR A 173 1.30 -2.24 10.60
C THR A 173 1.37 -2.43 12.11
N GLY A 174 0.87 -1.48 12.89
CA GLY A 174 0.78 -1.61 14.35
C GLY A 174 -0.05 -2.83 14.78
N LEU A 175 -1.23 -3.01 14.21
CA LEU A 175 -2.08 -4.18 14.48
C LEU A 175 -1.39 -5.49 14.09
N ALA A 176 -0.71 -5.55 12.95
CA ALA A 176 0.03 -6.74 12.51
C ALA A 176 1.17 -7.09 13.50
N ILE A 177 1.90 -6.09 14.00
CA ILE A 177 2.96 -6.29 15.01
C ILE A 177 2.36 -6.83 16.31
N LEU A 178 1.23 -6.28 16.79
CA LEU A 178 0.55 -6.78 17.97
C LEU A 178 0.12 -8.23 17.79
N THR A 179 -0.41 -8.59 16.62
CA THR A 179 -0.84 -9.95 16.31
C THR A 179 0.32 -10.94 16.29
N ILE A 180 1.52 -10.51 15.84
CA ILE A 180 2.73 -11.34 15.85
C ILE A 180 3.25 -11.50 17.29
N GLY A 181 3.02 -10.52 18.16
CA GLY A 181 3.47 -10.51 19.56
C GLY A 181 2.58 -11.31 20.52
N VAL A 182 1.43 -11.81 20.06
CA VAL A 182 0.50 -12.64 20.85
C VAL A 182 0.63 -14.10 20.46
#